data_4f4c5db14edac02d687cd6a2d7d75f55
#
_entry.id   4f4c5db14edac02d687cd6a2d7d75f55
#
_cell.length_a   1.000
_cell.length_b   1.000
_cell.length_c   1.000
_cell.angle_alpha   90.00
_cell.angle_beta   90.00
_cell.angle_gamma   90.00
#
_symmetry.space_group_name_H-M   'P 1'
#
loop_
_entity.id
_entity.type
_entity.pdbx_description
1 polymer ?
#
loop_
_entity_poly.entity_id
_entity_poly.type
_entity_poly.pdbx_seq_one_letter_code
_entity_poly.pdbx_strand_id
1 'polypeptide(L)'
;MALPPSGLAREDVELVHIETKHVTLVIKGKPYHEQYKGLQQYRKLDFHASMEFFVKGEDILEVKIFDIDQQRLVEWSAGHRPIFFENGIYQIIVSPKNDVELTFYHEYPSLRRAVDRVSIGNQYVLMGNLHFQNEVGLSTFEIRMGDKVLLEVTIEIFPTKLNYKEDYQKLLQEVSDEIYNLAFHFIKKTYQRAKAKLDGTPSRSEFFRLMEVHFHDFLQAIRQIERQPHHQLVTTHVKTRGDQLGRLDQQGRNYLRKRPHLFCEVHNGIRIQHRSLIPVSSLKAKKELTYDTLENQFVKWMMTRLIDKLHDLWEKVQSKNKRYEVEEDPDLLAIIMNMIRALEAKTNNAFWRTIGKLDRSIMSLVLQMAPGYRDAYQIFLIVTRGLALQGKLYQMSVKDVATLYEYWTFLKLGQLLGKKYKLVSQDIIQVNRTGLFVNLEKNRSAKRIYEHPHTGEKIILTYQKYEGRLPTIPQIPDTMLSIEKRGKDYTFNYIFDAKYRIDFAVEGSSYQKRYQIPGPMEEDINTMHRYRESLVVRHNGPY
;
A
#
# COMPACT_ATOMS: atom_id res chain seq x y z
N MET A 1 -25.63 -31.28 -1.83
CA MET A 1 -26.24 -29.93 -1.69
C MET A 1 -27.34 -29.77 -2.69
N ALA A 2 -28.57 -29.49 -2.23
CA ALA A 2 -29.68 -29.27 -3.13
C ALA A 2 -29.48 -27.97 -3.88
N LEU A 3 -29.52 -28.02 -5.22
CA LEU A 3 -29.60 -26.81 -6.05
C LEU A 3 -30.88 -26.05 -5.66
N PRO A 4 -30.86 -24.73 -5.50
CA PRO A 4 -32.08 -23.97 -5.28
C PRO A 4 -33.08 -24.26 -6.41
N PRO A 5 -34.38 -24.31 -6.11
CA PRO A 5 -35.39 -24.55 -7.12
C PRO A 5 -35.28 -23.50 -8.22
N SER A 6 -35.35 -23.93 -9.46
CA SER A 6 -35.07 -23.19 -10.70
C SER A 6 -35.94 -21.92 -10.92
N GLY A 7 -36.93 -21.67 -10.08
CA GLY A 7 -37.79 -20.48 -10.14
C GLY A 7 -37.24 -19.25 -9.41
N LEU A 8 -36.70 -19.40 -8.21
CA LEU A 8 -36.28 -18.29 -7.35
C LEU A 8 -35.05 -17.50 -7.81
N ALA A 9 -34.23 -18.09 -8.70
CA ALA A 9 -33.04 -17.41 -9.24
C ALA A 9 -33.37 -16.26 -10.23
N ARG A 10 -34.61 -16.12 -10.65
CA ARG A 10 -35.06 -15.14 -11.66
C ARG A 10 -35.90 -13.98 -11.09
N GLU A 11 -36.38 -14.09 -9.88
CA GLU A 11 -37.23 -13.08 -9.25
C GLU A 11 -36.45 -12.23 -8.25
N ASP A 12 -36.78 -10.94 -8.22
CA ASP A 12 -36.26 -10.03 -7.21
C ASP A 12 -36.97 -10.29 -5.89
N VAL A 13 -36.20 -10.60 -4.85
CA VAL A 13 -36.71 -10.82 -3.49
C VAL A 13 -36.24 -9.71 -2.57
N GLU A 14 -36.87 -9.58 -1.44
CA GLU A 14 -36.44 -8.70 -0.37
C GLU A 14 -35.17 -9.29 0.28
N LEU A 15 -34.03 -8.58 0.13
CA LEU A 15 -32.75 -9.02 0.62
C LEU A 15 -32.42 -8.49 2.01
N VAL A 16 -32.85 -7.25 2.29
CA VAL A 16 -32.62 -6.57 3.56
C VAL A 16 -33.88 -5.83 3.96
N HIS A 17 -34.25 -5.95 5.21
CA HIS A 17 -35.30 -5.19 5.86
C HIS A 17 -34.76 -4.58 7.16
N ILE A 18 -34.76 -3.26 7.24
CA ILE A 18 -34.35 -2.53 8.45
C ILE A 18 -35.50 -1.64 8.88
N GLU A 19 -35.92 -1.80 10.10
CA GLU A 19 -36.97 -0.98 10.72
C GLU A 19 -36.37 -0.16 11.86
N THR A 20 -36.62 1.15 11.82
CA THR A 20 -36.28 2.08 12.89
C THR A 20 -37.53 2.83 13.34
N LYS A 21 -37.45 3.65 14.38
CA LYS A 21 -38.59 4.52 14.76
C LYS A 21 -38.92 5.57 13.69
N HIS A 22 -37.94 5.94 12.84
CA HIS A 22 -38.08 7.06 11.91
C HIS A 22 -38.26 6.62 10.45
N VAL A 23 -37.64 5.51 10.06
CA VAL A 23 -37.64 5.04 8.67
C VAL A 23 -37.75 3.52 8.60
N THR A 24 -38.29 3.03 7.49
CA THR A 24 -38.19 1.63 7.06
C THR A 24 -37.37 1.59 5.79
N LEU A 25 -36.27 0.80 5.77
CA LEU A 25 -35.42 0.60 4.63
C LEU A 25 -35.56 -0.84 4.13
N VAL A 26 -35.74 -0.97 2.82
CA VAL A 26 -35.83 -2.26 2.12
C VAL A 26 -34.85 -2.27 0.96
N ILE A 27 -34.11 -3.35 0.82
CA ILE A 27 -33.27 -3.61 -0.38
C ILE A 27 -33.84 -4.85 -1.05
N LYS A 28 -34.15 -4.73 -2.35
CA LYS A 28 -34.63 -5.84 -3.20
C LYS A 28 -33.64 -6.15 -4.30
N GLY A 29 -33.55 -7.41 -4.68
CA GLY A 29 -32.72 -7.85 -5.78
C GLY A 29 -32.64 -9.36 -5.87
N LYS A 30 -31.75 -9.84 -6.73
CA LYS A 30 -31.51 -11.28 -6.91
C LYS A 30 -30.50 -11.78 -5.89
N PRO A 31 -30.84 -12.75 -5.03
CA PRO A 31 -29.91 -13.30 -4.03
C PRO A 31 -28.84 -14.22 -4.63
N TYR A 32 -28.90 -14.46 -5.96
CA TYR A 32 -27.98 -15.34 -6.68
C TYR A 32 -27.38 -14.64 -7.88
N HIS A 33 -26.13 -15.02 -8.22
CA HIS A 33 -25.47 -14.59 -9.44
C HIS A 33 -24.96 -15.81 -10.23
N GLU A 34 -25.31 -15.92 -11.52
CA GLU A 34 -24.97 -17.09 -12.36
C GLU A 34 -23.44 -17.27 -12.50
N GLN A 35 -22.69 -16.18 -12.67
CA GLN A 35 -21.24 -16.26 -12.79
C GLN A 35 -20.58 -16.71 -11.47
N TYR A 36 -21.13 -16.33 -10.30
CA TYR A 36 -20.64 -16.80 -9.01
C TYR A 36 -20.84 -18.31 -8.85
N LYS A 37 -21.99 -18.84 -9.29
CA LYS A 37 -22.22 -20.30 -9.39
C LYS A 37 -21.23 -20.97 -10.34
N GLY A 38 -20.97 -20.37 -11.50
CA GLY A 38 -20.00 -20.85 -12.47
C GLY A 38 -18.58 -20.94 -11.89
N LEU A 39 -18.19 -19.91 -11.10
CA LEU A 39 -16.91 -19.91 -10.39
C LEU A 39 -16.82 -21.04 -9.36
N GLN A 40 -17.87 -21.27 -8.58
CA GLN A 40 -17.96 -22.36 -7.60
C GLN A 40 -17.83 -23.73 -8.29
N GLN A 41 -18.55 -23.96 -9.38
CA GLN A 41 -18.49 -25.20 -10.18
C GLN A 41 -17.09 -25.42 -10.77
N TYR A 42 -16.51 -24.37 -11.34
CA TYR A 42 -15.18 -24.44 -11.97
C TYR A 42 -14.08 -24.80 -10.97
N ARG A 43 -14.09 -24.20 -9.79
CA ARG A 43 -13.10 -24.46 -8.73
C ARG A 43 -13.40 -25.71 -7.91
N LYS A 44 -14.58 -26.30 -8.04
CA LYS A 44 -15.06 -27.42 -7.21
C LYS A 44 -14.93 -27.16 -5.70
N LEU A 45 -15.01 -25.89 -5.31
CA LEU A 45 -14.89 -25.43 -3.93
C LEU A 45 -16.26 -24.95 -3.45
N ASP A 46 -16.63 -25.41 -2.29
CA ASP A 46 -17.75 -24.83 -1.55
C ASP A 46 -17.18 -23.61 -0.81
N PHE A 47 -17.39 -22.42 -1.38
CA PHE A 47 -16.93 -21.20 -0.74
C PHE A 47 -17.83 -20.91 0.46
N HIS A 48 -17.41 -21.32 1.66
CA HIS A 48 -18.02 -20.87 2.91
C HIS A 48 -17.64 -19.41 3.21
N ALA A 49 -17.91 -18.52 2.25
CA ALA A 49 -17.72 -17.10 2.47
C ALA A 49 -18.89 -16.59 3.32
N SER A 50 -18.59 -16.04 4.47
CA SER A 50 -19.55 -15.25 5.25
C SER A 50 -19.48 -13.81 4.77
N MET A 51 -20.65 -13.19 4.59
CA MET A 51 -20.80 -11.79 4.23
C MET A 51 -20.67 -10.89 5.45
N GLU A 52 -20.01 -9.75 5.30
CA GLU A 52 -20.02 -8.69 6.30
C GLU A 52 -21.18 -7.73 6.04
N PHE A 53 -21.92 -7.42 7.10
CA PHE A 53 -23.04 -6.50 7.05
C PHE A 53 -23.12 -5.72 8.37
N PHE A 54 -23.15 -4.40 8.29
CA PHE A 54 -23.19 -3.55 9.46
C PHE A 54 -24.30 -2.51 9.34
N VAL A 55 -25.03 -2.31 10.43
CA VAL A 55 -26.05 -1.29 10.53
C VAL A 55 -25.78 -0.46 11.77
N LYS A 56 -25.72 0.86 11.61
CA LYS A 56 -25.62 1.82 12.70
C LYS A 56 -26.74 2.85 12.53
N GLY A 57 -27.40 3.21 13.61
CA GLY A 57 -28.45 4.23 13.58
C GLY A 57 -29.07 4.42 14.94
N GLU A 58 -29.92 5.45 15.02
CA GLU A 58 -30.73 5.72 16.22
C GLU A 58 -32.02 4.89 16.17
N ASP A 59 -32.38 4.32 17.32
CA ASP A 59 -33.68 3.63 17.51
C ASP A 59 -33.98 2.51 16.49
N ILE A 60 -32.98 1.66 16.20
CA ILE A 60 -33.16 0.46 15.38
C ILE A 60 -34.08 -0.53 16.12
N LEU A 61 -35.15 -0.93 15.49
CA LEU A 61 -36.14 -1.86 16.04
C LEU A 61 -35.88 -3.28 15.55
N GLU A 62 -35.62 -3.43 14.26
CA GLU A 62 -35.44 -4.73 13.61
C GLU A 62 -34.46 -4.64 12.46
N VAL A 63 -33.62 -5.69 12.29
CA VAL A 63 -32.74 -5.87 11.15
C VAL A 63 -32.87 -7.31 10.67
N LYS A 64 -33.41 -7.49 9.48
CA LYS A 64 -33.56 -8.78 8.82
C LYS A 64 -32.81 -8.82 7.52
N ILE A 65 -32.25 -9.99 7.23
CA ILE A 65 -31.52 -10.25 5.98
C ILE A 65 -32.01 -11.56 5.38
N PHE A 66 -31.94 -11.66 4.05
CA PHE A 66 -32.35 -12.86 3.33
C PHE A 66 -31.34 -13.98 3.53
N ASP A 67 -31.81 -15.09 4.06
CA ASP A 67 -31.03 -16.31 4.18
C ASP A 67 -31.28 -17.22 2.97
N ILE A 68 -30.21 -17.55 2.26
CA ILE A 68 -30.28 -18.38 1.04
C ILE A 68 -30.73 -19.80 1.34
N ASP A 69 -30.36 -20.37 2.48
CA ASP A 69 -30.66 -21.74 2.85
C ASP A 69 -32.11 -21.87 3.33
N GLN A 70 -32.58 -20.88 4.09
CA GLN A 70 -33.97 -20.84 4.60
C GLN A 70 -34.95 -20.18 3.61
N GLN A 71 -34.47 -19.47 2.58
CA GLN A 71 -35.26 -18.76 1.58
C GLN A 71 -36.29 -17.76 2.16
N ARG A 72 -35.90 -17.10 3.25
CA ARG A 72 -36.71 -16.10 3.95
C ARG A 72 -35.81 -15.07 4.64
N LEU A 73 -36.44 -13.97 5.03
CA LEU A 73 -35.82 -12.98 5.90
C LEU A 73 -35.67 -13.57 7.31
N VAL A 74 -34.45 -13.49 7.86
CA VAL A 74 -34.12 -13.88 9.22
C VAL A 74 -33.39 -12.73 9.93
N GLU A 75 -33.36 -12.75 11.25
CA GLU A 75 -32.54 -11.80 12.00
C GLU A 75 -31.06 -11.90 11.61
N TRP A 76 -30.41 -10.76 11.54
CA TRP A 76 -28.99 -10.72 11.21
C TRP A 76 -28.14 -11.46 12.25
N SER A 77 -27.30 -12.38 11.78
CA SER A 77 -26.28 -13.06 12.57
C SER A 77 -25.01 -13.23 11.74
N ALA A 78 -23.86 -13.37 12.38
CA ALA A 78 -22.61 -13.66 11.67
C ALA A 78 -22.70 -15.01 10.95
N GLY A 79 -22.18 -15.10 9.72
CA GLY A 79 -22.12 -16.34 8.95
C GLY A 79 -23.11 -16.46 7.79
N HIS A 80 -23.90 -15.42 7.50
CA HIS A 80 -24.76 -15.41 6.30
C HIS A 80 -23.96 -15.50 5.02
N ARG A 81 -24.49 -16.26 4.05
CA ARG A 81 -23.89 -16.37 2.71
C ARG A 81 -24.01 -15.05 1.94
N PRO A 82 -23.09 -14.79 0.98
CA PRO A 82 -23.16 -13.61 0.11
C PRO A 82 -24.45 -13.52 -0.69
N ILE A 83 -25.10 -12.36 -0.64
CA ILE A 83 -26.30 -12.03 -1.42
C ILE A 83 -26.12 -10.77 -2.28
N PHE A 84 -25.01 -10.05 -2.11
CA PHE A 84 -24.65 -8.89 -2.92
C PHE A 84 -23.44 -9.18 -3.79
N PHE A 85 -23.57 -8.93 -5.09
CA PHE A 85 -22.54 -9.28 -6.07
C PHE A 85 -22.21 -8.12 -7.00
N GLU A 86 -20.96 -8.07 -7.50
CA GLU A 86 -20.60 -7.16 -8.58
C GLU A 86 -21.49 -7.37 -9.81
N ASN A 87 -21.76 -6.30 -10.55
CA ASN A 87 -22.72 -6.25 -11.66
C ASN A 87 -24.17 -6.59 -11.28
N GLY A 88 -24.47 -6.78 -10.00
CA GLY A 88 -25.82 -6.87 -9.50
C GLY A 88 -26.51 -5.52 -9.47
N ILE A 89 -27.84 -5.53 -9.65
CA ILE A 89 -28.70 -4.36 -9.52
C ILE A 89 -29.60 -4.58 -8.31
N TYR A 90 -29.57 -3.64 -7.38
CA TYR A 90 -30.32 -3.72 -6.13
C TYR A 90 -31.19 -2.49 -5.97
N GLN A 91 -32.51 -2.69 -5.88
CA GLN A 91 -33.45 -1.61 -5.63
C GLN A 91 -33.45 -1.26 -4.14
N ILE A 92 -33.16 -0.02 -3.82
CA ILE A 92 -33.32 0.52 -2.46
C ILE A 92 -34.62 1.31 -2.37
N ILE A 93 -35.36 1.11 -1.29
CA ILE A 93 -36.60 1.83 -0.96
C ILE A 93 -36.48 2.25 0.50
N VAL A 94 -36.63 3.55 0.76
CA VAL A 94 -36.63 4.09 2.12
C VAL A 94 -37.90 4.88 2.33
N SER A 95 -38.75 4.40 3.23
CA SER A 95 -40.05 5.02 3.57
C SER A 95 -39.93 5.73 4.93
N PRO A 96 -40.18 7.04 5.02
CA PRO A 96 -40.26 7.74 6.29
C PRO A 96 -41.56 7.34 7.04
N LYS A 97 -41.47 7.19 8.36
CA LYS A 97 -42.64 6.94 9.22
C LYS A 97 -43.35 8.24 9.63
N ASN A 98 -42.65 9.36 9.52
CA ASN A 98 -43.18 10.70 9.79
C ASN A 98 -42.98 11.56 8.54
N ASP A 99 -43.61 12.69 8.45
CA ASP A 99 -43.47 13.64 7.33
C ASP A 99 -42.14 14.42 7.44
N VAL A 100 -41.05 13.72 7.15
CA VAL A 100 -39.67 14.21 7.26
C VAL A 100 -38.96 14.10 5.93
N GLU A 101 -38.22 15.12 5.57
CA GLU A 101 -37.42 15.12 4.37
C GLU A 101 -36.14 14.27 4.55
N LEU A 102 -36.06 13.19 3.78
CA LEU A 102 -34.93 12.26 3.77
C LEU A 102 -34.00 12.53 2.57
N THR A 103 -32.73 12.33 2.76
CA THR A 103 -31.70 12.35 1.70
C THR A 103 -30.85 11.08 1.77
N PHE A 104 -30.49 10.58 0.58
CA PHE A 104 -29.57 9.45 0.43
C PHE A 104 -28.17 9.97 0.18
N TYR A 105 -27.19 9.47 0.90
CA TYR A 105 -25.79 9.80 0.71
C TYR A 105 -24.94 8.55 0.48
N HIS A 106 -24.07 8.63 -0.52
CA HIS A 106 -23.03 7.66 -0.80
C HIS A 106 -21.79 8.41 -1.27
N GLU A 107 -20.58 7.91 -0.95
CA GLU A 107 -19.32 8.56 -1.36
C GLU A 107 -19.18 8.65 -2.89
N TYR A 108 -19.67 7.64 -3.63
CA TYR A 108 -19.69 7.64 -5.08
C TYR A 108 -20.82 8.47 -5.66
N PRO A 109 -20.52 9.48 -6.49
CA PRO A 109 -21.55 10.31 -7.11
C PRO A 109 -22.53 9.54 -7.99
N SER A 110 -22.10 8.45 -8.65
CA SER A 110 -22.95 7.59 -9.47
C SER A 110 -24.04 6.91 -8.66
N LEU A 111 -23.67 6.29 -7.54
CA LEU A 111 -24.62 5.62 -6.64
C LEU A 111 -25.48 6.64 -5.88
N ARG A 112 -24.91 7.80 -5.51
CA ARG A 112 -25.67 8.88 -4.86
C ARG A 112 -26.80 9.40 -5.75
N ARG A 113 -26.56 9.55 -7.07
CA ARG A 113 -27.55 10.02 -8.04
C ARG A 113 -28.54 8.94 -8.47
N ALA A 114 -28.28 7.69 -8.14
CA ALA A 114 -29.16 6.59 -8.51
C ALA A 114 -30.38 6.47 -7.59
N VAL A 115 -30.39 7.17 -6.46
CA VAL A 115 -31.49 7.15 -5.48
C VAL A 115 -32.09 8.55 -5.39
N ASP A 116 -33.32 8.67 -5.83
CA ASP A 116 -34.07 9.92 -5.86
C ASP A 116 -35.30 9.87 -5.01
N ARG A 117 -35.87 11.03 -4.77
CA ARG A 117 -37.11 11.22 -4.05
C ARG A 117 -38.30 11.05 -4.98
N VAL A 118 -39.18 10.10 -4.66
CA VAL A 118 -40.36 9.76 -5.44
C VAL A 118 -41.60 10.01 -4.59
N SER A 119 -42.60 10.72 -5.15
CA SER A 119 -43.90 10.94 -4.51
C SER A 119 -44.82 9.75 -4.75
N ILE A 120 -45.30 9.13 -3.70
CA ILE A 120 -46.33 8.06 -3.74
C ILE A 120 -47.52 8.52 -2.91
N GLY A 121 -48.55 8.99 -3.60
CA GLY A 121 -49.71 9.62 -2.92
C GLY A 121 -49.27 10.91 -2.22
N ASN A 122 -49.57 11.00 -0.91
CA ASN A 122 -49.19 12.15 -0.07
C ASN A 122 -47.85 11.97 0.65
N GLN A 123 -47.15 10.86 0.43
CA GLN A 123 -45.84 10.59 1.07
C GLN A 123 -44.71 10.57 0.06
N TYR A 124 -43.53 10.95 0.52
CA TYR A 124 -42.31 10.83 -0.25
C TYR A 124 -41.50 9.64 0.23
N VAL A 125 -40.98 8.87 -0.70
CA VAL A 125 -40.04 7.79 -0.43
C VAL A 125 -38.75 8.05 -1.20
N LEU A 126 -37.58 7.60 -0.66
CA LEU A 126 -36.36 7.52 -1.46
C LEU A 126 -36.36 6.18 -2.18
N MET A 127 -36.19 6.19 -3.48
CA MET A 127 -36.17 4.97 -4.28
C MET A 127 -35.17 5.08 -5.39
N GLY A 128 -34.44 3.98 -5.67
CA GLY A 128 -33.50 3.91 -6.77
C GLY A 128 -32.87 2.54 -6.94
N ASN A 129 -32.06 2.40 -7.99
CA ASN A 129 -31.37 1.17 -8.30
C ASN A 129 -29.86 1.36 -8.12
N LEU A 130 -29.29 0.71 -7.13
CA LEU A 130 -27.84 0.65 -6.93
C LEU A 130 -27.26 -0.40 -7.87
N HIS A 131 -26.37 0.02 -8.77
CA HIS A 131 -25.69 -0.86 -9.71
C HIS A 131 -24.18 -0.87 -9.44
N PHE A 132 -23.69 -1.96 -8.88
CA PHE A 132 -22.28 -2.13 -8.52
C PHE A 132 -21.48 -2.68 -9.70
N GLN A 133 -21.11 -1.81 -10.65
CA GLN A 133 -20.35 -2.19 -11.85
C GLN A 133 -18.88 -2.47 -11.49
N ASN A 134 -18.48 -3.76 -11.51
CA ASN A 134 -17.12 -4.20 -11.14
C ASN A 134 -16.61 -3.66 -9.79
N GLU A 135 -17.50 -3.20 -8.95
CA GLU A 135 -17.20 -2.71 -7.61
C GLU A 135 -17.31 -3.87 -6.62
N VAL A 136 -16.26 -4.09 -5.84
CA VAL A 136 -16.13 -5.18 -4.86
C VAL A 136 -15.69 -4.63 -3.51
N GLY A 137 -16.12 -5.25 -2.43
CA GLY A 137 -15.76 -4.87 -1.06
C GLY A 137 -16.90 -4.17 -0.33
N LEU A 138 -16.59 -3.51 0.77
CA LEU A 138 -17.58 -2.85 1.62
C LEU A 138 -18.08 -1.57 0.97
N SER A 139 -19.40 -1.43 0.86
CA SER A 139 -20.11 -0.26 0.35
C SER A 139 -21.01 0.30 1.45
N THR A 140 -20.75 1.55 1.84
CA THR A 140 -21.48 2.22 2.92
C THR A 140 -22.33 3.35 2.37
N PHE A 141 -23.61 3.38 2.74
CA PHE A 141 -24.50 4.47 2.44
C PHE A 141 -25.24 4.95 3.69
N GLU A 142 -25.70 6.17 3.65
CA GLU A 142 -26.35 6.84 4.77
C GLU A 142 -27.72 7.39 4.38
N ILE A 143 -28.69 7.26 5.27
CA ILE A 143 -29.97 7.95 5.21
C ILE A 143 -29.90 9.12 6.19
N ARG A 144 -30.06 10.32 5.66
CA ARG A 144 -29.89 11.56 6.42
C ARG A 144 -31.20 12.35 6.48
N MET A 145 -31.36 13.09 7.57
CA MET A 145 -32.35 14.13 7.77
C MET A 145 -31.61 15.47 7.96
N GLY A 146 -31.58 16.29 6.92
CA GLY A 146 -30.67 17.43 6.89
C GLY A 146 -29.19 16.97 7.04
N ASP A 147 -28.50 17.50 8.05
CA ASP A 147 -27.10 17.12 8.34
C ASP A 147 -26.99 15.91 9.29
N LYS A 148 -28.11 15.43 9.85
CA LYS A 148 -28.12 14.33 10.82
C LYS A 148 -28.22 12.97 10.09
N VAL A 149 -27.27 12.05 10.38
CA VAL A 149 -27.34 10.66 9.91
C VAL A 149 -28.32 9.90 10.79
N LEU A 150 -29.42 9.39 10.20
CA LEU A 150 -30.40 8.56 10.88
C LEU A 150 -30.00 7.08 10.84
N LEU A 151 -29.49 6.63 9.70
CA LEU A 151 -29.14 5.23 9.46
C LEU A 151 -27.92 5.15 8.55
N GLU A 152 -26.91 4.41 8.95
CA GLU A 152 -25.75 4.03 8.17
C GLU A 152 -25.79 2.52 7.92
N VAL A 153 -25.72 2.11 6.67
CA VAL A 153 -25.75 0.70 6.28
C VAL A 153 -24.51 0.38 5.46
N THR A 154 -23.78 -0.64 5.85
CA THR A 154 -22.62 -1.17 5.13
C THR A 154 -22.95 -2.57 4.65
N ILE A 155 -22.84 -2.79 3.34
CA ILE A 155 -23.02 -4.08 2.67
C ILE A 155 -21.71 -4.50 2.02
N GLU A 156 -21.43 -5.79 2.01
CA GLU A 156 -20.25 -6.36 1.33
C GLU A 156 -20.64 -6.89 -0.05
N ILE A 157 -19.99 -6.35 -1.09
CA ILE A 157 -20.20 -6.73 -2.49
C ILE A 157 -19.14 -7.76 -2.89
N PHE A 158 -19.58 -8.94 -3.31
CA PHE A 158 -18.71 -10.06 -3.67
C PHE A 158 -18.38 -10.08 -5.17
N PRO A 159 -17.13 -10.43 -5.54
CA PRO A 159 -16.76 -10.66 -6.93
C PRO A 159 -17.40 -11.94 -7.46
N THR A 160 -17.71 -11.94 -8.74
CA THR A 160 -18.32 -13.09 -9.42
C THR A 160 -17.36 -13.90 -10.26
N LYS A 161 -16.12 -13.40 -10.46
CA LYS A 161 -15.15 -13.94 -11.40
C LYS A 161 -13.88 -14.47 -10.73
N LEU A 162 -13.66 -14.11 -9.45
CA LEU A 162 -12.53 -14.58 -8.65
C LEU A 162 -12.93 -14.78 -7.20
N ASN A 163 -12.12 -15.54 -6.45
CA ASN A 163 -12.34 -15.70 -5.01
C ASN A 163 -11.94 -14.40 -4.28
N TYR A 164 -12.92 -13.80 -3.58
CA TYR A 164 -12.74 -12.51 -2.93
C TYR A 164 -11.62 -12.50 -1.88
N LYS A 165 -11.58 -13.51 -1.01
CA LYS A 165 -10.62 -13.51 0.11
C LYS A 165 -9.20 -13.88 -0.32
N GLU A 166 -9.03 -14.70 -1.34
CA GLU A 166 -7.73 -15.19 -1.76
C GLU A 166 -7.19 -14.46 -3.00
N ASP A 167 -7.93 -14.51 -4.11
CA ASP A 167 -7.44 -14.00 -5.39
C ASP A 167 -7.43 -12.47 -5.42
N TYR A 168 -8.49 -11.85 -4.92
CA TYR A 168 -8.61 -10.39 -4.93
C TYR A 168 -7.60 -9.73 -4.00
N GLN A 169 -7.45 -10.24 -2.77
CA GLN A 169 -6.44 -9.72 -1.84
C GLN A 169 -5.04 -9.91 -2.38
N LYS A 170 -4.76 -11.08 -2.97
CA LYS A 170 -3.47 -11.36 -3.61
C LYS A 170 -3.19 -10.41 -4.78
N LEU A 171 -4.19 -10.14 -5.62
CA LEU A 171 -4.07 -9.21 -6.74
C LEU A 171 -3.76 -7.78 -6.25
N LEU A 172 -4.48 -7.29 -5.23
CA LEU A 172 -4.22 -5.99 -4.59
C LEU A 172 -2.81 -5.92 -4.03
N GLN A 173 -2.40 -6.95 -3.32
CA GLN A 173 -1.10 -7.05 -2.69
C GLN A 173 0.02 -7.01 -3.74
N GLU A 174 -0.06 -7.84 -4.78
CA GLU A 174 0.96 -7.88 -5.85
C GLU A 174 1.08 -6.54 -6.60
N VAL A 175 -0.04 -5.85 -6.85
CA VAL A 175 -0.02 -4.51 -7.47
C VAL A 175 0.65 -3.49 -6.55
N SER A 176 0.27 -3.44 -5.28
CA SER A 176 0.85 -2.51 -4.32
C SER A 176 2.34 -2.73 -4.14
N ASP A 177 2.78 -3.99 -4.00
CA ASP A 177 4.18 -4.34 -3.82
C ASP A 177 5.04 -3.90 -5.00
N GLU A 178 4.59 -4.16 -6.21
CA GLU A 178 5.37 -3.80 -7.39
C GLU A 178 5.47 -2.27 -7.56
N ILE A 179 4.41 -1.53 -7.24
CA ILE A 179 4.44 -0.06 -7.26
C ILE A 179 5.38 0.49 -6.21
N TYR A 180 5.36 -0.03 -4.98
CA TYR A 180 6.30 0.38 -3.93
C TYR A 180 7.75 0.03 -4.28
N ASN A 181 8.01 -1.14 -4.87
CA ASN A 181 9.33 -1.51 -5.35
C ASN A 181 9.83 -0.55 -6.44
N LEU A 182 8.99 -0.20 -7.41
CA LEU A 182 9.32 0.76 -8.46
C LEU A 182 9.59 2.16 -7.89
N ALA A 183 8.79 2.61 -6.94
CA ALA A 183 8.96 3.90 -6.28
C ALA A 183 10.29 3.93 -5.50
N PHE A 184 10.62 2.86 -4.78
CA PHE A 184 11.88 2.73 -4.06
C PHE A 184 13.08 2.75 -5.02
N HIS A 185 13.05 1.98 -6.09
CA HIS A 185 14.11 1.98 -7.12
C HIS A 185 14.25 3.33 -7.80
N PHE A 186 13.15 4.04 -8.03
CA PHE A 186 13.17 5.38 -8.58
C PHE A 186 13.86 6.36 -7.63
N ILE A 187 13.51 6.36 -6.34
CA ILE A 187 14.14 7.18 -5.31
C ILE A 187 15.65 6.89 -5.26
N LYS A 188 16.04 5.61 -5.23
CA LYS A 188 17.44 5.20 -5.20
C LYS A 188 18.25 5.72 -6.39
N LYS A 189 17.65 5.79 -7.59
CA LYS A 189 18.30 6.30 -8.81
C LYS A 189 18.32 7.83 -8.92
N THR A 190 17.30 8.52 -8.42
CA THR A 190 17.12 9.97 -8.66
C THR A 190 17.54 10.85 -7.50
N TYR A 191 18.03 10.27 -6.42
CA TYR A 191 18.30 10.97 -5.15
C TYR A 191 19.28 12.15 -5.23
N GLN A 192 19.97 12.37 -6.33
CA GLN A 192 20.85 13.53 -6.48
C GLN A 192 20.12 14.86 -6.70
N ARG A 193 18.80 14.89 -6.99
CA ARG A 193 18.10 16.15 -7.36
C ARG A 193 16.67 16.36 -6.86
N ALA A 194 16.03 15.42 -6.22
CA ALA A 194 14.62 15.58 -5.83
C ALA A 194 14.42 15.46 -4.31
N LYS A 195 13.97 16.53 -3.67
CA LYS A 195 13.33 16.47 -2.35
C LYS A 195 11.98 15.78 -2.52
N ALA A 196 11.95 14.48 -2.37
CA ALA A 196 10.69 13.75 -2.23
C ALA A 196 10.03 14.23 -0.93
N LYS A 197 8.87 14.85 -1.03
CA LYS A 197 8.08 15.24 0.14
C LYS A 197 7.38 13.99 0.65
N LEU A 198 7.93 13.40 1.70
CA LEU A 198 7.37 12.25 2.40
C LEU A 198 6.45 12.79 3.52
N ASP A 199 5.24 13.19 3.14
CA ASP A 199 4.24 13.68 4.08
C ASP A 199 3.12 12.64 4.23
N GLY A 200 3.18 11.82 5.25
CA GLY A 200 2.13 10.86 5.57
C GLY A 200 2.48 9.98 6.76
N THR A 201 1.46 9.42 7.40
CA THR A 201 1.60 8.28 8.32
C THR A 201 1.07 7.05 7.60
N PRO A 202 1.90 6.06 7.30
CA PRO A 202 1.44 4.84 6.63
C PRO A 202 0.40 4.13 7.48
N SER A 203 -0.56 3.47 6.84
CA SER A 203 -1.44 2.53 7.53
C SER A 203 -0.59 1.40 8.15
N ARG A 204 -1.12 0.66 9.11
CA ARG A 204 -0.37 -0.44 9.76
C ARG A 204 0.02 -1.55 8.80
N SER A 205 -0.86 -1.88 7.87
CA SER A 205 -0.60 -2.86 6.81
C SER A 205 0.48 -2.38 5.84
N GLU A 206 0.45 -1.10 5.47
CA GLU A 206 1.47 -0.47 4.65
C GLU A 206 2.82 -0.42 5.36
N PHE A 207 2.85 -0.03 6.64
CA PHE A 207 4.06 -0.06 7.46
C PHE A 207 4.68 -1.45 7.51
N PHE A 208 3.87 -2.48 7.80
CA PHE A 208 4.34 -3.87 7.83
C PHE A 208 4.94 -4.28 6.50
N ARG A 209 4.25 -3.98 5.41
CA ARG A 209 4.70 -4.37 4.07
C ARG A 209 5.99 -3.67 3.65
N LEU A 210 6.11 -2.38 3.94
CA LEU A 210 7.35 -1.63 3.70
C LEU A 210 8.51 -2.17 4.55
N MET A 211 8.23 -2.53 5.81
CA MET A 211 9.23 -3.18 6.67
C MET A 211 9.67 -4.51 6.11
N GLU A 212 8.75 -5.38 5.71
CA GLU A 212 9.07 -6.70 5.16
C GLU A 212 9.98 -6.61 3.93
N VAL A 213 9.66 -5.71 2.99
CA VAL A 213 10.43 -5.52 1.75
C VAL A 213 11.83 -4.94 2.02
N HIS A 214 11.95 -3.99 2.95
CA HIS A 214 13.20 -3.24 3.15
C HIS A 214 13.98 -3.64 4.40
N PHE A 215 13.50 -4.61 5.16
CA PHE A 215 14.12 -5.00 6.44
C PHE A 215 15.54 -5.51 6.27
N HIS A 216 15.76 -6.36 5.27
CA HIS A 216 17.10 -6.90 4.98
C HIS A 216 18.09 -5.80 4.63
N ASP A 217 17.69 -4.88 3.77
CA ASP A 217 18.52 -3.74 3.34
C ASP A 217 18.81 -2.79 4.50
N PHE A 218 17.83 -2.57 5.39
CA PHE A 218 18.03 -1.80 6.62
C PHE A 218 19.08 -2.45 7.53
N LEU A 219 18.97 -3.75 7.79
CA LEU A 219 19.98 -4.47 8.59
C LEU A 219 21.37 -4.47 7.94
N GLN A 220 21.43 -4.50 6.61
CA GLN A 220 22.71 -4.40 5.88
C GLN A 220 23.33 -3.00 6.03
N ALA A 221 22.51 -1.95 5.96
CA ALA A 221 22.96 -0.57 6.21
C ALA A 221 23.49 -0.41 7.65
N ILE A 222 22.80 -0.98 8.65
CA ILE A 222 23.27 -0.98 10.05
C ILE A 222 24.61 -1.72 10.19
N ARG A 223 24.79 -2.88 9.53
CA ARG A 223 26.07 -3.60 9.53
C ARG A 223 27.21 -2.77 8.90
N GLN A 224 26.91 -1.98 7.88
CA GLN A 224 27.89 -1.10 7.25
C GLN A 224 28.31 0.03 8.18
N ILE A 225 27.36 0.63 8.92
CA ILE A 225 27.64 1.63 9.96
C ILE A 225 28.51 1.02 11.08
N GLU A 226 28.22 -0.20 11.54
CA GLU A 226 28.99 -0.90 12.54
C GLU A 226 30.45 -1.16 12.12
N ARG A 227 30.72 -1.33 10.80
CA ARG A 227 32.07 -1.51 10.26
C ARG A 227 32.85 -0.21 10.17
N GLN A 228 32.19 0.89 9.86
CA GLN A 228 32.79 2.20 9.68
C GLN A 228 31.93 3.28 10.36
N PRO A 229 31.90 3.28 11.71
CA PRO A 229 31.07 4.22 12.43
C PRO A 229 31.64 5.64 12.39
N HIS A 230 30.75 6.61 12.29
CA HIS A 230 31.12 8.01 12.40
C HIS A 230 31.69 8.30 13.80
N HIS A 231 32.76 9.05 13.85
CA HIS A 231 33.45 9.40 15.10
C HIS A 231 33.91 10.86 15.10
N GLN A 232 34.13 11.37 16.29
CA GLN A 232 34.66 12.70 16.48
C GLN A 232 35.72 12.72 17.58
N LEU A 233 36.60 13.71 17.51
CA LEU A 233 37.59 13.94 18.55
C LEU A 233 37.00 14.91 19.59
N VAL A 234 36.83 14.44 20.82
CA VAL A 234 36.40 15.26 21.96
C VAL A 234 37.58 15.56 22.86
N THR A 235 37.67 16.80 23.28
CA THR A 235 38.71 17.22 24.25
C THR A 235 38.19 16.97 25.64
N THR A 236 38.76 15.98 26.34
CA THR A 236 38.55 15.70 27.75
C THR A 236 39.64 16.34 28.59
N HIS A 237 39.30 16.78 29.80
CA HIS A 237 40.25 17.39 30.72
C HIS A 237 40.56 16.42 31.88
N VAL A 238 41.74 15.83 31.84
CA VAL A 238 42.18 14.86 32.83
C VAL A 238 43.12 15.53 33.83
N LYS A 239 42.92 15.30 35.14
CA LYS A 239 43.81 15.77 36.19
C LYS A 239 45.15 15.02 36.08
N THR A 240 46.22 15.77 35.79
CA THR A 240 47.55 15.24 35.54
C THR A 240 48.54 15.89 36.47
N ARG A 241 49.60 15.18 36.87
CA ARG A 241 50.71 15.69 37.72
C ARG A 241 51.45 16.81 37.02
N GLY A 242 52.03 17.69 37.82
CA GLY A 242 52.71 18.89 37.37
C GLY A 242 53.86 18.63 36.41
N ASP A 243 54.63 17.54 36.62
CA ASP A 243 55.75 17.10 35.79
C ASP A 243 55.32 16.61 34.37
N GLN A 244 54.07 16.20 34.24
CA GLN A 244 53.51 15.71 32.94
C GLN A 244 52.59 16.74 32.25
N LEU A 245 52.49 17.94 32.80
CA LEU A 245 51.74 19.04 32.25
C LEU A 245 52.51 19.65 31.07
N GLY A 246 52.03 19.53 29.86
CA GLY A 246 52.52 20.29 28.72
C GLY A 246 51.92 21.71 28.68
N ARG A 247 51.72 22.23 27.49
CA ARG A 247 51.05 23.52 27.28
C ARG A 247 49.59 23.42 27.73
N LEU A 248 49.22 24.20 28.74
CA LEU A 248 47.86 24.25 29.28
C LEU A 248 46.94 25.11 28.41
N ASP A 249 45.76 24.60 28.15
CA ASP A 249 44.67 25.33 27.54
C ASP A 249 44.00 26.31 28.50
N GLN A 250 42.96 27.01 28.10
CA GLN A 250 42.28 27.98 28.89
C GLN A 250 41.62 27.36 30.16
N GLN A 251 41.09 26.14 30.06
CA GLN A 251 40.47 25.47 31.20
C GLN A 251 41.52 25.03 32.23
N GLY A 252 42.61 24.47 31.80
CA GLY A 252 43.74 24.12 32.70
C GLY A 252 44.31 25.34 33.42
N ARG A 253 44.49 26.47 32.71
CA ARG A 253 44.91 27.75 33.31
C ARG A 253 43.89 28.29 34.31
N ASN A 254 42.59 28.26 33.99
CA ASN A 254 41.52 28.70 34.90
C ASN A 254 41.42 27.78 36.13
N TYR A 255 41.67 26.47 35.96
CA TYR A 255 41.70 25.53 37.10
C TYR A 255 42.79 25.89 38.11
N LEU A 256 44.00 26.20 37.65
CA LEU A 256 45.13 26.63 38.48
C LEU A 256 44.87 28.02 39.10
N ARG A 257 44.34 28.97 38.35
CA ARG A 257 44.01 30.32 38.82
C ARG A 257 43.07 30.33 40.04
N LYS A 258 42.13 29.40 40.04
CA LYS A 258 41.16 29.24 41.14
C LYS A 258 41.71 28.45 42.35
N ARG A 259 42.93 27.87 42.23
CA ARG A 259 43.52 26.97 43.23
C ARG A 259 45.00 27.25 43.46
N PRO A 260 45.35 28.40 44.05
CA PRO A 260 46.75 28.79 44.27
C PRO A 260 47.49 27.80 45.18
N HIS A 261 46.81 27.08 46.08
CA HIS A 261 47.39 26.05 46.96
C HIS A 261 47.95 24.83 46.20
N LEU A 262 47.68 24.68 44.90
CA LEU A 262 48.27 23.61 44.08
C LEU A 262 49.64 23.94 43.54
N PHE A 263 50.23 25.08 43.87
CA PHE A 263 51.58 25.42 43.51
C PHE A 263 52.53 25.08 44.65
N CYS A 264 53.64 24.44 44.32
CA CYS A 264 54.77 24.20 45.22
C CYS A 264 56.03 24.96 44.76
N GLU A 265 56.86 25.38 45.67
CA GLU A 265 58.10 26.07 45.40
C GLU A 265 59.18 25.05 45.07
N VAL A 266 59.88 25.26 43.94
CA VAL A 266 60.94 24.36 43.47
C VAL A 266 62.10 25.18 42.87
N HIS A 267 63.32 24.62 42.89
CA HIS A 267 64.48 25.33 42.36
C HIS A 267 64.42 25.71 40.89
N ASN A 268 63.78 24.88 40.07
CA ASN A 268 63.61 25.08 38.61
C ASN A 268 62.13 25.12 38.20
N GLY A 269 61.44 26.20 38.56
CA GLY A 269 60.02 26.39 38.25
C GLY A 269 59.74 27.63 37.39
N ILE A 270 58.46 27.92 37.19
CA ILE A 270 58.01 29.15 36.56
C ILE A 270 58.24 30.29 37.55
N ARG A 271 59.05 31.29 37.22
CA ARG A 271 59.27 32.47 38.07
C ARG A 271 58.08 33.38 38.06
N ILE A 272 57.45 33.51 39.25
CA ILE A 272 56.39 34.45 39.51
C ILE A 272 56.85 35.35 40.64
N GLN A 273 57.14 36.61 40.32
CA GLN A 273 57.80 37.57 41.26
C GLN A 273 59.21 37.05 41.72
N HIS A 274 59.37 36.72 42.95
CA HIS A 274 60.64 36.23 43.51
C HIS A 274 60.63 34.73 43.84
N ARG A 275 59.57 33.99 43.39
CA ARG A 275 59.44 32.58 43.73
C ARG A 275 59.40 31.75 42.44
N SER A 276 60.01 30.59 42.43
CA SER A 276 59.93 29.58 41.38
C SER A 276 58.90 28.54 41.76
N LEU A 277 57.78 28.52 41.04
CA LEU A 277 56.61 27.70 41.37
C LEU A 277 56.32 26.70 40.27
N ILE A 278 55.94 25.48 40.65
CA ILE A 278 55.38 24.47 39.75
C ILE A 278 54.03 24.01 40.27
N PRO A 279 53.02 23.84 39.41
CA PRO A 279 51.78 23.24 39.85
C PRO A 279 51.94 21.76 40.17
N VAL A 280 51.48 21.28 41.30
CA VAL A 280 51.48 19.87 41.70
C VAL A 280 50.60 19.03 40.78
N SER A 281 49.47 19.58 40.37
CA SER A 281 48.57 18.96 39.41
C SER A 281 47.68 20.01 38.71
N SER A 282 47.29 19.73 37.46
CA SER A 282 46.34 20.55 36.72
C SER A 282 45.51 19.70 35.80
N LEU A 283 44.57 20.35 35.10
CA LEU A 283 43.81 19.73 34.01
C LEU A 283 44.62 19.85 32.72
N LYS A 284 44.90 18.69 32.11
CA LYS A 284 45.51 18.59 30.79
C LYS A 284 44.44 18.20 29.79
N ALA A 285 44.37 18.95 28.69
CA ALA A 285 43.49 18.61 27.58
C ALA A 285 44.01 17.34 26.89
N LYS A 286 43.20 16.31 26.80
CA LYS A 286 43.45 15.07 26.07
C LYS A 286 42.39 14.95 25.00
N LYS A 287 42.81 14.72 23.76
CA LYS A 287 41.90 14.40 22.66
C LYS A 287 41.61 12.92 22.71
N GLU A 288 40.35 12.57 22.83
CA GLU A 288 39.88 11.19 22.82
C GLU A 288 38.88 11.00 21.70
N LEU A 289 38.98 9.86 21.03
CA LEU A 289 38.07 9.47 19.96
C LEU A 289 36.79 8.98 20.62
N THR A 290 35.66 9.53 20.21
CA THR A 290 34.35 9.06 20.65
C THR A 290 33.48 8.66 19.46
N TYR A 291 32.74 7.59 19.63
CA TYR A 291 31.70 7.14 18.70
C TYR A 291 30.31 7.60 19.13
N ASP A 292 30.17 8.19 20.32
CA ASP A 292 28.92 8.76 20.78
C ASP A 292 28.67 10.11 20.11
N THR A 293 28.33 10.04 18.82
CA THR A 293 28.03 11.19 17.95
C THR A 293 26.54 11.29 17.72
N LEU A 294 26.05 12.48 17.38
CA LEU A 294 24.62 12.71 17.12
C LEU A 294 24.09 11.81 16.00
N GLU A 295 24.91 11.50 14.99
CA GLU A 295 24.57 10.61 13.90
C GLU A 295 24.33 9.18 14.37
N ASN A 296 25.22 8.65 15.22
CA ASN A 296 25.06 7.31 15.80
C ASN A 296 23.89 7.26 16.78
N GLN A 297 23.70 8.31 17.58
CA GLN A 297 22.52 8.44 18.46
C GLN A 297 21.22 8.45 17.65
N PHE A 298 21.20 9.13 16.49
CA PHE A 298 20.05 9.16 15.62
C PHE A 298 19.76 7.79 15.00
N VAL A 299 20.78 7.05 14.54
CA VAL A 299 20.60 5.69 14.01
C VAL A 299 20.05 4.75 15.09
N LYS A 300 20.58 4.83 16.32
CA LYS A 300 20.04 4.07 17.46
C LYS A 300 18.59 4.42 17.74
N TRP A 301 18.25 5.70 17.71
CA TRP A 301 16.86 6.17 17.86
C TRP A 301 15.96 5.63 16.75
N MET A 302 16.40 5.62 15.48
CA MET A 302 15.64 5.02 14.37
C MET A 302 15.32 3.55 14.63
N MET A 303 16.30 2.74 15.06
CA MET A 303 16.09 1.33 15.41
C MET A 303 15.07 1.17 16.53
N THR A 304 15.21 1.93 17.62
CA THR A 304 14.27 1.91 18.75
C THR A 304 12.86 2.26 18.30
N ARG A 305 12.71 3.31 17.47
CA ARG A 305 11.41 3.74 16.94
C ARG A 305 10.73 2.70 16.07
N LEU A 306 11.51 1.93 15.29
CA LEU A 306 10.98 0.83 14.50
C LEU A 306 10.54 -0.35 15.37
N ILE A 307 11.30 -0.66 16.43
CA ILE A 307 10.93 -1.67 17.43
C ILE A 307 9.59 -1.31 18.08
N ASP A 308 9.43 -0.07 18.57
CA ASP A 308 8.18 0.41 19.18
C ASP A 308 6.97 0.25 18.25
N LYS A 309 7.13 0.63 16.96
CA LYS A 309 6.07 0.50 15.96
C LYS A 309 5.73 -0.97 15.63
N LEU A 310 6.73 -1.84 15.58
CA LEU A 310 6.52 -3.28 15.36
C LEU A 310 5.81 -3.93 16.56
N HIS A 311 6.13 -3.52 17.80
CA HIS A 311 5.40 -3.96 18.99
C HIS A 311 3.94 -3.49 18.97
N ASP A 312 3.66 -2.21 18.67
CA ASP A 312 2.28 -1.70 18.52
C ASP A 312 1.49 -2.48 17.45
N LEU A 313 2.15 -2.85 16.34
CA LEU A 313 1.54 -3.67 15.30
C LEU A 313 1.25 -5.08 15.82
N TRP A 314 2.22 -5.73 16.45
CA TRP A 314 2.08 -7.09 16.99
C TRP A 314 0.95 -7.19 18.01
N GLU A 315 0.90 -6.28 18.99
CA GLU A 315 -0.16 -6.22 20.00
C GLU A 315 -1.55 -6.07 19.37
N LYS A 316 -1.67 -5.22 18.35
CA LYS A 316 -2.95 -4.95 17.70
C LYS A 316 -3.42 -6.08 16.80
N VAL A 317 -2.50 -6.79 16.11
CA VAL A 317 -2.83 -8.01 15.37
C VAL A 317 -3.33 -9.07 16.36
N GLN A 318 -2.62 -9.29 17.46
CA GLN A 318 -3.01 -10.24 18.48
C GLN A 318 -4.35 -9.89 19.16
N SER A 319 -4.58 -8.61 19.48
CA SER A 319 -5.82 -8.16 20.14
C SER A 319 -7.05 -8.24 19.22
N LYS A 320 -6.89 -8.01 17.91
CA LYS A 320 -7.98 -8.18 16.93
C LYS A 320 -8.37 -9.64 16.78
N ASN A 321 -7.40 -10.54 16.70
CA ASN A 321 -7.65 -11.97 16.57
C ASN A 321 -8.44 -12.52 17.77
N LYS A 322 -8.10 -12.10 19.01
CA LYS A 322 -8.87 -12.45 20.22
C LYS A 322 -10.30 -11.91 20.24
N ARG A 323 -10.54 -10.74 19.62
CA ARG A 323 -11.84 -10.06 19.68
C ARG A 323 -12.84 -10.57 18.64
N TYR A 324 -12.36 -11.16 17.55
CA TYR A 324 -13.19 -11.57 16.40
C TYR A 324 -13.17 -13.09 16.16
N GLU A 325 -12.55 -13.89 17.05
CA GLU A 325 -12.37 -15.34 16.89
C GLU A 325 -11.81 -15.75 15.51
N VAL A 326 -11.04 -14.86 14.89
CA VAL A 326 -10.34 -15.13 13.63
C VAL A 326 -9.12 -15.97 13.97
N GLU A 327 -8.90 -17.07 13.25
CA GLU A 327 -7.68 -17.88 13.38
C GLU A 327 -6.45 -16.96 13.31
N GLU A 328 -5.58 -17.10 14.29
CA GLU A 328 -4.30 -16.37 14.31
C GLU A 328 -3.53 -16.78 13.05
N ASP A 329 -3.01 -15.80 12.31
CA ASP A 329 -2.01 -16.07 11.28
C ASP A 329 -0.64 -16.20 11.97
N PRO A 330 -0.22 -17.45 12.32
CA PRO A 330 1.00 -17.68 13.08
C PRO A 330 2.24 -17.24 12.30
N ASP A 331 2.19 -17.30 10.98
CA ASP A 331 3.32 -16.92 10.12
C ASP A 331 3.55 -15.40 10.17
N LEU A 332 2.48 -14.60 10.10
CA LEU A 332 2.55 -13.14 10.23
C LEU A 332 3.12 -12.71 11.58
N LEU A 333 2.62 -13.29 12.67
CA LEU A 333 3.09 -12.98 14.01
C LEU A 333 4.55 -13.39 14.22
N ALA A 334 4.96 -14.54 13.65
CA ALA A 334 6.34 -15.01 13.68
C ALA A 334 7.28 -14.07 12.90
N ILE A 335 6.88 -13.58 11.73
CA ILE A 335 7.66 -12.63 10.91
C ILE A 335 7.89 -11.33 11.70
N ILE A 336 6.83 -10.75 12.27
CA ILE A 336 6.93 -9.50 13.07
C ILE A 336 7.87 -9.73 14.26
N MET A 337 7.71 -10.82 14.99
CA MET A 337 8.54 -11.13 16.15
C MET A 337 10.01 -11.36 15.77
N ASN A 338 10.29 -11.98 14.63
CA ASN A 338 11.65 -12.14 14.13
C ASN A 338 12.31 -10.80 13.77
N MET A 339 11.55 -9.86 13.19
CA MET A 339 12.03 -8.50 12.94
C MET A 339 12.37 -7.76 14.23
N ILE A 340 11.50 -7.85 15.24
CA ILE A 340 11.73 -7.25 16.57
C ILE A 340 13.01 -7.81 17.18
N ARG A 341 13.14 -9.13 17.28
CA ARG A 341 14.32 -9.80 17.86
C ARG A 341 15.61 -9.41 17.14
N ALA A 342 15.59 -9.31 15.80
CA ALA A 342 16.75 -8.92 15.01
C ALA A 342 17.20 -7.48 15.30
N LEU A 343 16.26 -6.53 15.45
CA LEU A 343 16.57 -5.14 15.80
C LEU A 343 17.03 -5.00 17.26
N GLU A 344 16.39 -5.72 18.19
CA GLU A 344 16.80 -5.75 19.60
C GLU A 344 18.20 -6.33 19.76
N ALA A 345 18.52 -7.41 19.04
CA ALA A 345 19.87 -7.97 19.04
C ALA A 345 20.91 -6.94 18.55
N LYS A 346 20.54 -6.09 17.57
CA LYS A 346 21.40 -5.00 17.10
C LYS A 346 21.56 -3.91 18.16
N THR A 347 20.48 -3.37 18.71
CA THR A 347 20.55 -2.32 19.73
C THR A 347 21.27 -2.76 20.99
N ASN A 348 21.26 -4.06 21.30
CA ASN A 348 21.94 -4.68 22.42
C ASN A 348 23.41 -5.06 22.15
N ASN A 349 23.94 -4.85 20.93
CA ASN A 349 25.33 -5.07 20.61
C ASN A 349 26.25 -4.12 21.42
N ALA A 350 27.49 -4.55 21.70
CA ALA A 350 28.47 -3.79 22.47
C ALA A 350 28.67 -2.36 21.95
N PHE A 351 28.74 -2.18 20.63
CA PHE A 351 28.86 -0.87 20.00
C PHE A 351 27.66 0.04 20.32
N TRP A 352 26.43 -0.41 20.06
CA TRP A 352 25.22 0.41 20.23
C TRP A 352 24.91 0.68 21.71
N ARG A 353 25.37 -0.15 22.64
CA ARG A 353 25.25 0.10 24.09
C ARG A 353 26.06 1.33 24.54
N THR A 354 27.20 1.58 23.92
CA THR A 354 28.04 2.74 24.24
C THR A 354 27.49 4.06 23.71
N ILE A 355 26.55 4.01 22.75
CA ILE A 355 25.92 5.18 22.15
C ILE A 355 24.81 5.69 23.05
N GLY A 356 24.82 6.99 23.36
CA GLY A 356 23.84 7.67 24.18
C GLY A 356 22.45 7.76 23.56
N LYS A 357 21.55 8.46 24.25
CA LYS A 357 20.22 8.79 23.74
C LYS A 357 20.29 10.08 22.92
N LEU A 358 19.49 10.16 21.86
CA LEU A 358 19.33 11.37 21.06
C LEU A 358 18.63 12.47 21.89
N ASP A 359 19.25 13.62 22.05
CA ASP A 359 18.76 14.76 22.85
C ASP A 359 18.23 15.93 22.00
N ARG A 360 18.50 15.93 20.69
CA ARG A 360 18.13 17.00 19.79
C ARG A 360 17.89 16.51 18.36
N SER A 361 17.15 17.30 17.59
CA SER A 361 16.96 17.07 16.15
C SER A 361 18.28 17.27 15.41
N ILE A 362 18.59 16.36 14.47
CA ILE A 362 19.80 16.42 13.68
C ILE A 362 19.47 16.37 12.17
N MET A 363 20.18 17.20 11.41
CA MET A 363 20.26 17.12 9.97
C MET A 363 21.73 17.31 9.57
N SER A 364 22.47 16.21 9.39
CA SER A 364 23.88 16.23 9.05
C SER A 364 24.14 15.73 7.65
N LEU A 365 25.27 16.16 7.08
CA LEU A 365 25.76 15.64 5.79
C LEU A 365 26.08 14.15 5.86
N VAL A 366 26.49 13.64 7.02
CA VAL A 366 26.77 12.22 7.23
C VAL A 366 25.52 11.38 7.02
N LEU A 367 24.39 11.77 7.58
CA LEU A 367 23.10 11.08 7.38
C LEU A 367 22.61 11.14 5.92
N GLN A 368 23.04 12.15 5.17
CA GLN A 368 22.61 12.33 3.79
C GLN A 368 23.53 11.65 2.76
N MET A 369 24.82 11.53 3.05
CA MET A 369 25.82 11.15 2.06
C MET A 369 26.68 9.94 2.46
N ALA A 370 26.90 9.68 3.75
CA ALA A 370 27.78 8.59 4.16
C ALA A 370 27.13 7.22 3.91
N PRO A 371 27.93 6.24 3.40
CA PRO A 371 27.45 4.89 3.17
C PRO A 371 26.89 4.26 4.45
N GLY A 372 25.79 3.53 4.34
CA GLY A 372 25.06 2.96 5.45
C GLY A 372 24.16 3.96 6.17
N TYR A 373 24.64 5.16 6.54
CA TYR A 373 23.81 6.20 7.18
C TYR A 373 22.73 6.70 6.26
N ARG A 374 23.08 7.02 5.02
CA ARG A 374 22.14 7.45 3.99
C ARG A 374 21.08 6.38 3.74
N ASP A 375 21.52 5.14 3.57
CA ASP A 375 20.62 4.03 3.22
C ASP A 375 19.67 3.73 4.39
N ALA A 376 20.18 3.66 5.63
CA ALA A 376 19.34 3.49 6.83
C ALA A 376 18.34 4.63 7.01
N TYR A 377 18.76 5.89 6.81
CA TYR A 377 17.90 7.05 6.93
C TYR A 377 16.79 7.08 5.88
N GLN A 378 17.10 6.75 4.64
CA GLN A 378 16.13 6.66 3.55
C GLN A 378 15.08 5.59 3.82
N ILE A 379 15.51 4.38 4.18
CA ILE A 379 14.60 3.28 4.50
C ILE A 379 13.71 3.67 5.69
N PHE A 380 14.30 4.26 6.74
CA PHE A 380 13.54 4.72 7.89
C PHE A 380 12.45 5.74 7.52
N LEU A 381 12.76 6.70 6.64
CA LEU A 381 11.77 7.67 6.16
C LEU A 381 10.65 7.00 5.37
N ILE A 382 11.00 6.08 4.44
CA ILE A 382 10.02 5.33 3.65
C ILE A 382 9.07 4.54 4.55
N VAL A 383 9.63 3.81 5.50
CA VAL A 383 8.87 2.93 6.39
C VAL A 383 8.02 3.71 7.40
N THR A 384 8.52 4.84 7.92
CA THR A 384 7.83 5.59 8.98
C THR A 384 6.84 6.64 8.48
N ARG A 385 7.07 7.22 7.31
CA ARG A 385 6.22 8.26 6.73
C ARG A 385 5.35 7.74 5.59
N GLY A 386 5.64 6.54 5.11
CA GLY A 386 5.05 6.00 3.89
C GLY A 386 5.59 6.68 2.65
N LEU A 387 5.32 6.10 1.51
CA LEU A 387 5.49 6.78 0.24
C LEU A 387 4.18 7.53 -0.01
N ALA A 388 4.19 8.84 0.08
CA ALA A 388 3.06 9.65 -0.36
C ALA A 388 2.96 9.54 -1.90
N LEU A 389 2.52 8.37 -2.36
CA LEU A 389 2.26 8.12 -3.77
C LEU A 389 0.93 8.76 -4.12
N GLN A 390 0.97 9.71 -5.04
CA GLN A 390 -0.22 10.38 -5.58
C GLN A 390 -0.57 9.78 -6.93
N GLY A 391 -1.83 9.79 -7.25
CA GLY A 391 -2.35 9.32 -8.52
C GLY A 391 -3.70 8.64 -8.38
N LYS A 392 -4.39 8.43 -9.49
CA LYS A 392 -5.73 7.81 -9.48
C LYS A 392 -5.77 6.42 -8.86
N LEU A 393 -4.67 5.67 -8.91
CA LEU A 393 -4.59 4.35 -8.27
C LEU A 393 -4.84 4.43 -6.75
N TYR A 394 -4.35 5.48 -6.06
CA TYR A 394 -4.57 5.69 -4.62
C TYR A 394 -5.83 6.49 -4.30
N GLN A 395 -6.35 7.23 -5.28
CA GLN A 395 -7.64 7.91 -5.20
C GLN A 395 -8.77 7.02 -5.72
N MET A 396 -8.43 5.99 -6.51
CA MET A 396 -9.38 5.00 -6.96
C MET A 396 -9.90 4.26 -5.73
N SER A 397 -11.20 4.19 -5.63
CA SER A 397 -11.78 3.12 -4.83
C SER A 397 -11.15 1.81 -5.30
N VAL A 398 -10.60 1.08 -4.38
CA VAL A 398 -10.05 -0.26 -4.59
C VAL A 398 -11.10 -1.23 -5.16
N LYS A 399 -12.27 -0.75 -5.44
CA LYS A 399 -13.47 -1.45 -5.88
C LYS A 399 -13.53 -1.73 -7.39
N ASP A 400 -12.81 -0.97 -8.25
CA ASP A 400 -12.77 -1.26 -9.70
C ASP A 400 -11.77 -2.38 -10.02
N VAL A 401 -12.23 -3.61 -9.86
CA VAL A 401 -11.43 -4.83 -10.07
C VAL A 401 -11.00 -5.00 -11.52
N ALA A 402 -11.78 -4.53 -12.48
CA ALA A 402 -11.41 -4.63 -13.90
C ALA A 402 -10.18 -3.77 -14.20
N THR A 403 -10.16 -2.52 -13.77
CA THR A 403 -9.00 -1.64 -13.91
C THR A 403 -7.80 -2.14 -13.09
N LEU A 404 -8.03 -2.67 -11.90
CA LEU A 404 -6.99 -3.28 -11.08
C LEU A 404 -6.34 -4.48 -11.78
N TYR A 405 -7.13 -5.29 -12.48
CA TYR A 405 -6.65 -6.44 -13.25
C TYR A 405 -5.80 -6.02 -14.47
N GLU A 406 -6.16 -4.91 -15.16
CA GLU A 406 -5.34 -4.30 -16.21
C GLU A 406 -3.96 -3.88 -15.65
N TYR A 407 -3.93 -3.17 -14.50
CA TYR A 407 -2.69 -2.77 -13.84
C TYR A 407 -1.84 -3.97 -13.44
N TRP A 408 -2.46 -4.97 -12.83
CA TRP A 408 -1.79 -6.19 -12.41
C TRP A 408 -1.13 -6.89 -13.60
N THR A 409 -1.86 -7.05 -14.72
CA THR A 409 -1.35 -7.70 -15.94
C THR A 409 -0.12 -6.97 -16.46
N PHE A 410 -0.18 -5.64 -16.58
CA PHE A 410 0.95 -4.82 -17.03
C PHE A 410 2.15 -4.90 -16.08
N LEU A 411 1.93 -4.78 -14.79
CA LEU A 411 2.98 -4.83 -13.77
C LEU A 411 3.61 -6.21 -13.71
N LYS A 412 2.81 -7.28 -13.79
CA LYS A 412 3.27 -8.67 -13.78
C LYS A 412 4.11 -9.01 -15.01
N LEU A 413 3.69 -8.59 -16.19
CA LEU A 413 4.50 -8.72 -17.41
C LEU A 413 5.84 -8.01 -17.25
N GLY A 414 5.84 -6.80 -16.70
CA GLY A 414 7.06 -6.07 -16.41
C GLY A 414 7.98 -6.78 -15.41
N GLN A 415 7.41 -7.36 -14.36
CA GLN A 415 8.16 -8.17 -13.39
C GLN A 415 8.78 -9.41 -14.03
N LEU A 416 8.04 -10.11 -14.89
CA LEU A 416 8.54 -11.27 -15.63
C LEU A 416 9.69 -10.91 -16.59
N LEU A 417 9.57 -9.78 -17.31
CA LEU A 417 10.65 -9.25 -18.14
C LEU A 417 11.88 -8.89 -17.32
N GLY A 418 11.70 -8.26 -16.15
CA GLY A 418 12.78 -7.89 -15.25
C GLY A 418 13.61 -9.06 -14.70
N LYS A 419 13.07 -10.30 -14.72
CA LYS A 419 13.84 -11.50 -14.37
C LYS A 419 14.89 -11.89 -15.41
N LYS A 420 14.70 -11.51 -16.67
CA LYS A 420 15.58 -11.89 -17.80
C LYS A 420 16.33 -10.70 -18.41
N TYR A 421 15.77 -9.51 -18.30
CA TYR A 421 16.25 -8.30 -18.97
C TYR A 421 16.52 -7.20 -17.96
N LYS A 422 17.51 -6.36 -18.25
CA LYS A 422 17.89 -5.24 -17.37
C LYS A 422 16.92 -4.07 -17.57
N LEU A 423 16.24 -3.63 -16.52
CA LEU A 423 15.41 -2.42 -16.55
C LEU A 423 16.29 -1.17 -16.68
N VAL A 424 16.18 -0.46 -17.80
CA VAL A 424 16.92 0.78 -18.10
C VAL A 424 16.16 1.99 -17.58
N SER A 425 14.89 2.12 -17.94
CA SER A 425 14.06 3.24 -17.52
C SER A 425 12.59 2.85 -17.36
N GLN A 426 11.86 3.66 -16.61
CA GLN A 426 10.41 3.55 -16.44
C GLN A 426 9.81 4.94 -16.18
N ASP A 427 8.57 5.16 -16.57
CA ASP A 427 7.80 6.38 -16.32
C ASP A 427 6.52 6.16 -15.52
N ILE A 428 6.35 4.96 -14.91
CA ILE A 428 5.23 4.63 -14.03
C ILE A 428 5.29 5.51 -12.78
N ILE A 429 6.49 5.64 -12.20
CA ILE A 429 6.72 6.51 -11.06
C ILE A 429 7.38 7.79 -11.56
N GLN A 430 6.72 8.91 -11.33
CA GLN A 430 7.17 10.25 -11.72
C GLN A 430 7.22 11.17 -10.50
N VAL A 431 8.01 12.23 -10.58
CA VAL A 431 8.06 13.29 -9.56
C VAL A 431 7.32 14.51 -10.09
N ASN A 432 6.44 15.07 -9.30
CA ASN A 432 5.84 16.38 -9.53
C ASN A 432 6.12 17.32 -8.34
N ARG A 433 5.53 18.53 -8.36
CA ARG A 433 5.73 19.53 -7.30
C ARG A 433 5.25 19.08 -5.92
N THR A 434 4.33 18.11 -5.86
CA THR A 434 3.68 17.64 -4.64
C THR A 434 4.26 16.30 -4.13
N GLY A 435 5.12 15.61 -4.91
CA GLY A 435 5.78 14.36 -4.49
C GLY A 435 5.88 13.32 -5.60
N LEU A 436 5.82 12.04 -5.23
CA LEU A 436 5.81 10.93 -6.16
C LEU A 436 4.40 10.69 -6.70
N PHE A 437 4.29 10.53 -8.00
CA PHE A 437 3.05 10.30 -8.71
C PHE A 437 3.09 8.95 -9.44
N VAL A 438 2.02 8.17 -9.33
CA VAL A 438 1.87 6.92 -10.08
C VAL A 438 1.15 7.21 -11.38
N ASN A 439 1.86 7.07 -12.49
CA ASN A 439 1.35 7.32 -13.84
C ASN A 439 0.73 6.04 -14.43
N LEU A 440 -0.31 5.53 -13.78
CA LEU A 440 -1.17 4.46 -14.28
C LEU A 440 -2.60 5.00 -14.33
N GLU A 441 -2.94 5.69 -15.41
CA GLU A 441 -4.26 6.28 -15.63
C GLU A 441 -4.82 5.82 -16.97
N LYS A 442 -6.14 5.66 -17.05
CA LYS A 442 -6.81 5.41 -18.33
C LYS A 442 -6.50 6.54 -19.31
N ASN A 443 -6.19 6.19 -20.55
CA ASN A 443 -5.81 7.10 -21.63
C ASN A 443 -4.43 7.81 -21.44
N ARG A 444 -3.61 7.37 -20.51
CA ARG A 444 -2.20 7.78 -20.38
C ARG A 444 -1.28 6.58 -20.57
N SER A 445 -0.32 6.70 -21.48
CA SER A 445 0.67 5.65 -21.64
C SER A 445 1.74 5.72 -20.58
N ALA A 446 2.01 4.56 -19.96
CA ALA A 446 3.16 4.37 -19.08
C ALA A 446 4.09 3.33 -19.70
N LYS A 447 5.42 3.51 -19.56
CA LYS A 447 6.41 2.68 -20.23
C LYS A 447 7.43 2.10 -19.26
N ARG A 448 7.89 0.90 -19.58
CA ARG A 448 9.11 0.30 -19.04
C ARG A 448 10.01 -0.09 -20.20
N ILE A 449 11.27 0.31 -20.15
CA ILE A 449 12.27 -0.01 -21.18
C ILE A 449 13.29 -0.94 -20.56
N TYR A 450 13.42 -2.10 -21.18
CA TYR A 450 14.39 -3.13 -20.82
C TYR A 450 15.43 -3.28 -21.92
N GLU A 451 16.60 -3.78 -21.56
CA GLU A 451 17.69 -4.09 -22.45
C GLU A 451 18.12 -5.54 -22.30
N HIS A 452 18.30 -6.22 -23.40
CA HIS A 452 18.82 -7.58 -23.40
C HIS A 452 20.31 -7.57 -23.00
N PRO A 453 20.72 -8.31 -21.94
CA PRO A 453 22.07 -8.18 -21.38
C PRO A 453 23.22 -8.50 -22.33
N HIS A 454 22.99 -9.34 -23.36
CA HIS A 454 24.03 -9.75 -24.31
C HIS A 454 23.92 -9.03 -25.66
N THR A 455 22.72 -8.78 -26.16
CA THR A 455 22.53 -8.20 -27.50
C THR A 455 22.35 -6.69 -27.49
N GLY A 456 22.01 -6.09 -26.35
CA GLY A 456 21.68 -4.68 -26.22
C GLY A 456 20.34 -4.29 -26.89
N GLU A 457 19.54 -5.29 -27.31
CA GLU A 457 18.24 -5.06 -27.91
C GLU A 457 17.26 -4.46 -26.91
N LYS A 458 16.49 -3.47 -27.33
CA LYS A 458 15.49 -2.81 -26.49
C LYS A 458 14.17 -3.53 -26.53
N ILE A 459 13.58 -3.69 -25.35
CA ILE A 459 12.26 -4.27 -25.14
C ILE A 459 11.43 -3.23 -24.39
N ILE A 460 10.36 -2.76 -25.02
CA ILE A 460 9.54 -1.67 -24.51
C ILE A 460 8.15 -2.24 -24.16
N LEU A 461 7.80 -2.20 -22.88
CA LEU A 461 6.47 -2.55 -22.39
C LEU A 461 5.70 -1.26 -22.15
N THR A 462 4.56 -1.09 -22.82
CA THR A 462 3.74 0.14 -22.77
C THR A 462 2.32 -0.20 -22.30
N TYR A 463 1.85 0.50 -21.27
CA TYR A 463 0.46 0.49 -20.79
C TYR A 463 -0.36 1.51 -21.59
N GLN A 464 -1.54 1.13 -22.06
CA GLN A 464 -2.51 1.96 -22.81
C GLN A 464 -1.87 2.86 -23.89
N LYS A 465 -1.17 2.23 -24.82
CA LYS A 465 -0.55 2.96 -25.93
C LYS A 465 -1.63 3.45 -26.89
N TYR A 466 -1.73 4.76 -27.07
CA TYR A 466 -2.61 5.35 -28.07
C TYR A 466 -2.03 5.20 -29.48
N GLU A 467 -2.72 4.47 -30.35
CA GLU A 467 -2.40 4.30 -31.77
C GLU A 467 -3.46 5.02 -32.61
N GLY A 468 -3.17 6.29 -32.94
CA GLY A 468 -4.12 7.18 -33.64
C GLY A 468 -3.94 7.28 -35.14
N ARG A 469 -2.80 6.78 -35.69
CA ARG A 469 -2.49 6.85 -37.14
C ARG A 469 -2.73 5.51 -37.84
N LEU A 470 -3.89 4.92 -37.60
CA LEU A 470 -4.28 3.67 -38.19
C LEU A 470 -5.17 3.91 -39.42
N PRO A 471 -5.21 2.97 -40.40
CA PRO A 471 -6.14 3.06 -41.54
C PRO A 471 -7.61 2.91 -41.10
N THR A 472 -7.85 2.44 -39.89
CA THR A 472 -9.17 2.28 -39.26
C THR A 472 -9.40 3.34 -38.18
N ILE A 473 -10.13 3.01 -37.15
CA ILE A 473 -10.33 3.86 -35.98
C ILE A 473 -9.12 3.79 -35.01
N PRO A 474 -8.83 4.85 -34.23
CA PRO A 474 -7.80 4.81 -33.18
C PRO A 474 -8.00 3.63 -32.23
N GLN A 475 -6.91 3.00 -31.82
CA GLN A 475 -6.91 1.85 -30.91
C GLN A 475 -6.07 2.17 -29.67
N ILE A 476 -6.49 1.64 -28.52
CA ILE A 476 -5.77 1.77 -27.24
C ILE A 476 -5.72 0.38 -26.60
N PRO A 477 -4.75 -0.48 -26.98
CA PRO A 477 -4.59 -1.77 -26.31
C PRO A 477 -4.13 -1.57 -24.86
N ASP A 478 -4.59 -2.43 -23.96
CA ASP A 478 -4.26 -2.32 -22.52
C ASP A 478 -2.76 -2.42 -22.28
N THR A 479 -2.08 -3.35 -22.96
CA THR A 479 -0.62 -3.49 -22.86
C THR A 479 -0.03 -3.88 -24.21
N MET A 480 1.05 -3.20 -24.60
CA MET A 480 1.83 -3.50 -25.79
C MET A 480 3.28 -3.79 -25.43
N LEU A 481 3.82 -4.89 -25.95
CA LEU A 481 5.23 -5.23 -25.87
C LEU A 481 5.87 -5.03 -27.25
N SER A 482 6.83 -4.13 -27.33
CA SER A 482 7.56 -3.81 -28.55
C SER A 482 9.03 -4.26 -28.42
N ILE A 483 9.52 -5.02 -29.39
CA ILE A 483 10.90 -5.54 -29.39
C ILE A 483 11.64 -4.98 -30.61
N GLU A 484 12.68 -4.20 -30.37
CA GLU A 484 13.58 -3.69 -31.40
C GLU A 484 14.69 -4.69 -31.64
N LYS A 485 14.72 -5.32 -32.82
CA LYS A 485 15.75 -6.31 -33.21
C LYS A 485 16.91 -5.65 -33.91
N ARG A 486 18.12 -5.99 -33.49
CA ARG A 486 19.35 -5.49 -34.11
C ARG A 486 19.41 -5.90 -35.59
N GLY A 487 19.68 -4.92 -36.45
CA GLY A 487 19.77 -5.13 -37.90
C GLY A 487 18.43 -5.27 -38.60
N LYS A 488 17.31 -4.94 -37.94
CA LYS A 488 15.98 -4.82 -38.53
C LYS A 488 15.50 -3.37 -38.40
N ASP A 489 14.83 -2.89 -39.41
CA ASP A 489 14.24 -1.56 -39.50
C ASP A 489 12.79 -1.52 -39.01
N TYR A 490 12.27 -2.64 -38.52
CA TYR A 490 10.93 -2.78 -37.95
C TYR A 490 10.95 -3.35 -36.54
N THR A 491 9.89 -3.05 -35.81
CA THR A 491 9.68 -3.48 -34.42
C THR A 491 8.64 -4.59 -34.36
N PHE A 492 8.90 -5.64 -33.62
CA PHE A 492 7.91 -6.67 -33.33
C PHE A 492 6.99 -6.18 -32.22
N ASN A 493 5.69 -6.15 -32.48
CA ASN A 493 4.69 -5.70 -31.52
C ASN A 493 3.79 -6.86 -31.10
N TYR A 494 3.65 -7.07 -29.81
CA TYR A 494 2.75 -8.03 -29.20
C TYR A 494 1.74 -7.28 -28.32
N ILE A 495 0.46 -7.62 -28.47
CA ILE A 495 -0.64 -6.99 -27.75
C ILE A 495 -1.17 -7.95 -26.70
N PHE A 496 -1.40 -7.42 -25.52
CA PHE A 496 -2.07 -8.09 -24.42
C PHE A 496 -3.27 -7.23 -24.00
N ASP A 497 -4.44 -7.84 -24.00
CA ASP A 497 -5.69 -7.19 -23.64
C ASP A 497 -6.25 -7.91 -22.40
N ALA A 498 -6.22 -7.23 -21.27
CA ALA A 498 -6.55 -7.78 -19.97
C ALA A 498 -8.06 -7.69 -19.72
N LYS A 499 -8.77 -8.78 -19.88
CA LYS A 499 -10.22 -8.83 -19.64
C LYS A 499 -10.56 -9.47 -18.31
N TYR A 500 -11.14 -8.67 -17.42
CA TYR A 500 -11.69 -9.16 -16.15
C TYR A 500 -13.07 -9.78 -16.40
N ARG A 501 -13.15 -10.73 -17.34
CA ARG A 501 -14.35 -11.51 -17.61
C ARG A 501 -13.98 -12.86 -18.25
N ILE A 502 -14.75 -13.87 -17.93
CA ILE A 502 -14.61 -15.22 -18.45
C ILE A 502 -16.00 -15.87 -18.47
N ASP A 503 -16.27 -16.70 -19.47
CA ASP A 503 -17.41 -17.60 -19.41
C ASP A 503 -16.97 -18.93 -18.78
N PHE A 504 -17.62 -19.30 -17.67
CA PHE A 504 -17.28 -20.52 -16.93
C PHE A 504 -17.87 -21.79 -17.55
N ALA A 505 -18.52 -21.70 -18.72
CA ALA A 505 -19.21 -22.82 -19.34
C ALA A 505 -20.18 -23.52 -18.37
N VAL A 506 -21.03 -22.73 -17.71
CA VAL A 506 -21.99 -23.24 -16.72
C VAL A 506 -22.87 -24.32 -17.35
N GLU A 507 -23.12 -25.40 -16.62
CA GLU A 507 -23.89 -26.55 -17.09
C GLU A 507 -25.25 -26.14 -17.65
N GLY A 508 -25.53 -26.58 -18.90
CA GLY A 508 -26.75 -26.22 -19.64
C GLY A 508 -26.69 -24.91 -20.43
N SER A 509 -25.64 -24.10 -20.30
CA SER A 509 -25.44 -22.86 -21.06
C SER A 509 -25.13 -23.11 -22.53
N SER A 510 -25.41 -22.11 -23.39
CA SER A 510 -25.06 -22.16 -24.82
C SER A 510 -23.54 -22.21 -25.03
N TYR A 511 -22.77 -21.57 -24.18
CA TYR A 511 -21.32 -21.57 -24.21
C TYR A 511 -20.76 -22.95 -23.89
N GLN A 512 -21.26 -23.64 -22.85
CA GLN A 512 -20.88 -25.02 -22.55
C GLN A 512 -21.16 -25.98 -23.71
N LYS A 513 -22.34 -25.85 -24.32
CA LYS A 513 -22.69 -26.71 -25.50
C LYS A 513 -21.74 -26.54 -26.67
N ARG A 514 -21.18 -25.33 -26.86
CA ARG A 514 -20.29 -24.99 -27.96
C ARG A 514 -18.82 -25.28 -27.66
N TYR A 515 -18.34 -24.88 -26.49
CA TYR A 515 -16.90 -24.89 -26.19
C TYR A 515 -16.50 -25.90 -25.11
N GLN A 516 -17.42 -26.41 -24.30
CA GLN A 516 -17.24 -27.44 -23.26
C GLN A 516 -16.35 -27.05 -22.07
N ILE A 517 -15.48 -26.07 -22.23
CA ILE A 517 -14.53 -25.61 -21.21
C ILE A 517 -14.68 -24.09 -21.00
N PRO A 518 -14.36 -23.56 -19.80
CA PRO A 518 -14.29 -22.12 -19.58
C PRO A 518 -13.30 -21.42 -20.51
N GLY A 519 -13.65 -20.19 -20.92
CA GLY A 519 -12.80 -19.44 -21.85
C GLY A 519 -13.24 -17.99 -22.04
N PRO A 520 -12.55 -17.26 -22.94
CA PRO A 520 -12.86 -15.87 -23.24
C PRO A 520 -14.22 -15.73 -23.92
N MET A 521 -14.86 -14.59 -23.74
CA MET A 521 -16.07 -14.22 -24.47
C MET A 521 -15.77 -14.05 -25.97
N GLU A 522 -16.73 -14.35 -26.86
CA GLU A 522 -16.56 -14.14 -28.31
C GLU A 522 -16.20 -12.70 -28.68
N GLU A 523 -16.74 -11.72 -27.94
CA GLU A 523 -16.42 -10.30 -28.13
C GLU A 523 -14.95 -9.98 -27.84
N ASP A 524 -14.34 -10.67 -26.89
CA ASP A 524 -12.92 -10.47 -26.54
C ASP A 524 -12.02 -11.00 -27.65
N ILE A 525 -12.36 -12.16 -28.21
CA ILE A 525 -11.66 -12.74 -29.36
C ILE A 525 -11.76 -11.79 -30.55
N ASN A 526 -12.95 -11.26 -30.84
CA ASN A 526 -13.17 -10.31 -31.94
C ASN A 526 -12.36 -8.99 -31.71
N THR A 527 -12.22 -8.56 -30.47
CA THR A 527 -11.37 -7.41 -30.13
C THR A 527 -9.90 -7.68 -30.47
N MET A 528 -9.39 -8.87 -30.17
CA MET A 528 -8.02 -9.26 -30.52
C MET A 528 -7.80 -9.37 -32.04
N HIS A 529 -8.78 -9.88 -32.78
CA HIS A 529 -8.74 -9.87 -34.26
C HIS A 529 -8.69 -8.44 -34.81
N ARG A 530 -9.50 -7.54 -34.27
CA ARG A 530 -9.50 -6.12 -34.63
C ARG A 530 -8.15 -5.45 -34.37
N TYR A 531 -7.51 -5.73 -33.24
CA TYR A 531 -6.16 -5.23 -32.99
C TYR A 531 -5.15 -5.75 -33.99
N ARG A 532 -5.19 -7.05 -34.30
CA ARG A 532 -4.29 -7.67 -35.28
C ARG A 532 -4.44 -7.06 -36.68
N GLU A 533 -5.65 -6.79 -37.11
CA GLU A 533 -5.94 -6.24 -38.45
C GLU A 533 -5.70 -4.73 -38.53
N SER A 534 -5.86 -4.00 -37.43
CA SER A 534 -5.69 -2.54 -37.38
C SER A 534 -4.25 -2.11 -37.26
N LEU A 535 -3.42 -2.85 -36.48
CA LEU A 535 -2.03 -2.52 -36.21
C LEU A 535 -1.11 -3.10 -37.28
N VAL A 536 -1.26 -2.65 -38.52
CA VAL A 536 -0.44 -3.06 -39.66
C VAL A 536 0.77 -2.15 -39.79
N VAL A 537 1.96 -2.75 -39.89
CA VAL A 537 3.19 -2.04 -40.23
C VAL A 537 3.23 -1.85 -41.73
N ARG A 538 3.20 -0.60 -42.21
CA ARG A 538 3.46 -0.29 -43.63
C ARG A 538 4.94 -0.53 -43.93
N HIS A 539 5.25 -1.63 -44.56
CA HIS A 539 6.50 -1.82 -45.27
C HIS A 539 6.22 -1.53 -46.77
N ASN A 540 6.89 -0.53 -47.31
CA ASN A 540 6.95 -0.11 -48.73
C ASN A 540 6.28 -1.03 -49.77
N GLY A 541 4.97 -1.20 -49.72
CA GLY A 541 4.21 -2.01 -50.64
C GLY A 541 2.69 -1.94 -50.41
N PRO A 542 1.87 -2.17 -51.39
CA PRO A 542 0.45 -2.32 -51.17
C PRO A 542 0.16 -3.53 -50.30
N TYR A 543 -0.83 -3.43 -49.45
CA TYR A 543 -1.30 -4.34 -48.40
C TYR A 543 -0.97 -5.83 -48.64
#